data_103d0e82351ecd31665f1be65d665a9d
#
_entry.id   103d0e82351ecd31665f1be65d665a9d
#
_cell.length_a   1.000
_cell.length_b   1.000
_cell.length_c   1.000
_cell.angle_alpha   90.00
_cell.angle_beta   90.00
_cell.angle_gamma   90.00
#
_symmetry.space_group_name_H-M   'P 1'
#
loop_
_entity.id
_entity.type
_entity.pdbx_description
1 polymer ?
#
loop_
_entity_poly.entity_id
_entity_poly.type
_entity_poly.pdbx_seq_one_letter_code
_entity_poly.pdbx_strand_id
1 'polypeptide(L)'
;MWKMFEKIIFNDIYSYLQINGLLTKNQSGFRPGDSTTNQLLYLVDEIHKAFDCNESREVRAVFLDISKAFDKVWHDGLIFKLKQNGISGNLLNLFQNYLKNRKQRVVLNSFSSDYSIVESGVPQGSVLGPFLFLIYINDLEKKIKSNIIFF
;
A
#
# COMPACT_ATOMS: atom_id res chain seq x y z
N MET A 1 20.66 -3.69 10.78
CA MET A 1 21.27 -3.50 9.44
C MET A 1 20.26 -3.62 8.30
N TRP A 2 19.44 -4.70 8.21
CA TRP A 2 18.46 -4.89 7.12
C TRP A 2 17.44 -3.75 6.97
N LYS A 3 16.82 -3.29 8.06
CA LYS A 3 15.86 -2.16 8.04
C LYS A 3 16.45 -0.85 7.52
N MET A 4 17.74 -0.59 7.72
CA MET A 4 18.41 0.58 7.18
C MET A 4 18.52 0.49 5.65
N PHE A 5 18.86 -0.68 5.14
CA PHE A 5 18.92 -0.92 3.69
C PHE A 5 17.54 -0.76 3.04
N GLU A 6 16.50 -1.36 3.65
CA GLU A 6 15.11 -1.17 3.19
C GLU A 6 14.71 0.31 3.17
N LYS A 7 15.14 1.10 4.18
CA LYS A 7 14.81 2.52 4.27
C LYS A 7 15.48 3.35 3.17
N ILE A 8 16.70 3.02 2.78
CA ILE A 8 17.38 3.69 1.64
C ILE A 8 16.58 3.43 0.36
N ILE A 9 16.26 2.16 0.07
CA ILE A 9 15.48 1.79 -1.12
C ILE A 9 14.11 2.47 -1.09
N PHE A 10 13.45 2.48 0.06
CA PHE A 10 12.16 3.16 0.23
C PHE A 10 12.26 4.64 -0.12
N ASN A 11 13.24 5.36 0.44
CA ASN A 11 13.38 6.80 0.23
C ASN A 11 13.60 7.14 -1.26
N ASP A 12 14.47 6.39 -1.93
CA ASP A 12 14.80 6.62 -3.34
C ASP A 12 13.58 6.38 -4.24
N ILE A 13 12.90 5.25 -4.05
CA ILE A 13 11.73 4.91 -4.89
C ILE A 13 10.55 5.81 -4.55
N TYR A 14 10.30 6.08 -3.27
CA TYR A 14 9.22 6.97 -2.86
C TYR A 14 9.38 8.36 -3.46
N SER A 15 10.59 8.94 -3.38
CA SER A 15 10.91 10.23 -3.99
C SER A 15 10.70 10.21 -5.51
N TYR A 16 11.15 9.15 -6.18
CA TYR A 16 10.94 8.97 -7.61
C TYR A 16 9.45 8.94 -7.98
N LEU A 17 8.65 8.14 -7.28
CA LEU A 17 7.21 8.02 -7.55
C LEU A 17 6.48 9.33 -7.27
N GLN A 18 6.88 10.06 -6.22
CA GLN A 18 6.29 11.33 -5.84
C GLN A 18 6.60 12.44 -6.86
N ILE A 19 7.86 12.58 -7.27
CA ILE A 19 8.29 13.59 -8.26
C ILE A 19 7.61 13.36 -9.60
N ASN A 20 7.40 12.11 -10.00
CA ASN A 20 6.76 11.77 -11.27
C ASN A 20 5.23 11.70 -11.17
N GLY A 21 4.62 12.04 -10.03
CA GLY A 21 3.17 12.03 -9.86
C GLY A 21 2.52 10.65 -10.02
N LEU A 22 3.26 9.58 -9.70
CA LEU A 22 2.81 8.19 -9.87
C LEU A 22 2.01 7.66 -8.68
N LEU A 23 1.97 8.40 -7.57
CA LEU A 23 1.18 8.06 -6.39
C LEU A 23 -0.13 8.85 -6.36
N THR A 24 -1.25 8.16 -6.10
CA THR A 24 -2.56 8.80 -5.95
C THR A 24 -2.56 9.78 -4.78
N LYS A 25 -3.24 10.92 -4.94
CA LYS A 25 -3.42 11.93 -3.89
C LYS A 25 -4.42 11.50 -2.81
N ASN A 26 -5.25 10.51 -3.11
CA ASN A 26 -6.34 10.05 -2.24
C ASN A 26 -5.89 9.03 -1.19
N GLN A 27 -4.59 8.72 -1.12
CA GLN A 27 -3.98 7.80 -0.17
C GLN A 27 -3.24 8.56 0.91
N SER A 28 -3.65 8.47 2.17
CA SER A 28 -2.94 9.01 3.33
C SER A 28 -2.23 7.92 4.15
N GLY A 29 -2.77 6.72 4.17
CA GLY A 29 -2.14 5.60 4.88
C GLY A 29 -0.75 5.28 4.32
N PHE A 30 0.21 5.04 5.22
CA PHE A 30 1.61 4.69 4.90
C PHE A 30 2.38 5.74 4.08
N ARG A 31 1.91 6.99 4.03
CA ARG A 31 2.62 8.10 3.40
C ARG A 31 3.35 8.94 4.44
N PRO A 32 4.64 9.26 4.22
CA PRO A 32 5.36 10.22 5.06
C PRO A 32 4.69 11.60 5.05
N GLY A 33 4.51 12.16 6.24
CA GLY A 33 3.94 13.50 6.40
C GLY A 33 2.41 13.57 6.34
N ASP A 34 1.73 12.44 6.20
CA ASP A 34 0.27 12.37 6.25
C ASP A 34 -0.22 11.53 7.44
N SER A 35 -1.52 11.62 7.76
CA SER A 35 -2.12 10.96 8.91
C SER A 35 -3.58 10.56 8.65
N THR A 36 -4.05 9.58 9.44
CA THR A 36 -5.48 9.22 9.47
C THR A 36 -6.38 10.39 9.90
N THR A 37 -5.86 11.30 10.73
CA THR A 37 -6.59 12.51 11.14
C THR A 37 -6.83 13.43 9.96
N ASN A 38 -5.83 13.66 9.10
CA ASN A 38 -5.98 14.47 7.89
C ASN A 38 -7.05 13.87 6.96
N GLN A 39 -7.07 12.54 6.86
CA GLN A 39 -8.03 11.84 6.03
C GLN A 39 -9.47 11.97 6.55
N LEU A 40 -9.64 11.89 7.88
CA LEU A 40 -10.94 12.13 8.51
C LEU A 40 -11.42 13.57 8.32
N LEU A 41 -10.52 14.55 8.45
CA LEU A 41 -10.85 15.96 8.19
C LEU A 41 -11.27 16.17 6.73
N TYR A 42 -10.56 15.55 5.78
CA TYR A 42 -10.94 15.60 4.38
C TYR A 42 -12.33 14.98 4.14
N LEU A 43 -12.63 13.82 4.74
CA LEU A 43 -13.94 13.19 4.65
C LEU A 43 -15.06 14.10 5.16
N VAL A 44 -14.84 14.72 6.33
CA VAL A 44 -15.81 15.65 6.94
C VAL A 44 -16.03 16.88 6.05
N ASP A 45 -14.95 17.43 5.50
CA ASP A 45 -15.01 18.58 4.58
C ASP A 45 -15.80 18.23 3.29
N GLU A 46 -15.59 17.07 2.70
CA GLU A 46 -16.35 16.61 1.54
C GLU A 46 -17.85 16.42 1.84
N ILE A 47 -18.18 15.92 3.04
CA ILE A 47 -19.56 15.81 3.50
C ILE A 47 -20.20 17.18 3.64
N HIS A 48 -19.52 18.15 4.26
CA HIS A 48 -20.02 19.51 4.40
C HIS A 48 -20.21 20.19 3.05
N LYS A 49 -19.25 20.10 2.15
CA LYS A 49 -19.36 20.62 0.79
C LYS A 49 -20.58 20.07 0.05
N ALA A 50 -20.85 18.77 0.22
CA ALA A 50 -22.00 18.15 -0.41
C ALA A 50 -23.34 18.68 0.13
N PHE A 51 -23.42 19.00 1.42
CA PHE A 51 -24.62 19.61 2.01
C PHE A 51 -24.77 21.10 1.66
N ASP A 52 -23.67 21.81 1.52
CA ASP A 52 -23.67 23.23 1.13
C ASP A 52 -24.07 23.42 -0.36
N CYS A 53 -23.86 22.41 -1.20
CA CYS A 53 -24.41 22.36 -2.55
C CYS A 53 -25.93 22.13 -2.45
N ASN A 54 -26.73 23.15 -2.75
CA ASN A 54 -28.20 23.13 -2.66
C ASN A 54 -28.91 21.98 -3.43
N GLU A 55 -28.19 21.19 -4.17
CA GLU A 55 -28.67 20.05 -4.96
C GLU A 55 -28.66 18.72 -4.18
N SER A 56 -27.85 18.59 -3.13
CA SER A 56 -27.66 17.32 -2.41
C SER A 56 -28.40 17.31 -1.08
N ARG A 57 -29.42 16.46 -0.98
CA ARG A 57 -30.17 16.22 0.27
C ARG A 57 -29.65 15.06 1.09
N GLU A 58 -28.75 14.27 0.54
CA GLU A 58 -28.24 13.02 1.14
C GLU A 58 -26.79 12.78 0.74
N VAL A 59 -25.99 12.37 1.72
CA VAL A 59 -24.60 11.89 1.51
C VAL A 59 -24.52 10.44 1.96
N ARG A 60 -23.96 9.57 1.13
CA ARG A 60 -23.73 8.17 1.44
C ARG A 60 -22.24 7.86 1.46
N ALA A 61 -21.73 7.40 2.60
CA ALA A 61 -20.36 6.89 2.74
C ALA A 61 -20.38 5.35 2.84
N VAL A 62 -19.52 4.70 2.07
CA VAL A 62 -19.35 3.25 2.10
C VAL A 62 -17.93 2.96 2.55
N PHE A 63 -17.79 2.23 3.66
CA PHE A 63 -16.50 1.82 4.20
C PHE A 63 -16.21 0.37 3.79
N LEU A 64 -15.05 0.15 3.16
CA LEU A 64 -14.59 -1.16 2.72
C LEU A 64 -13.30 -1.51 3.44
N ASP A 65 -13.23 -2.71 4.00
CA ASP A 65 -12.02 -3.25 4.61
C ASP A 65 -11.51 -4.47 3.84
N ILE A 66 -10.20 -4.54 3.64
CA ILE A 66 -9.54 -5.66 2.98
C ILE A 66 -8.98 -6.60 4.06
N SER A 67 -9.73 -7.65 4.37
CA SER A 67 -9.29 -8.66 5.32
C SER A 67 -7.93 -9.23 4.94
N LYS A 68 -6.96 -9.18 5.87
CA LYS A 68 -5.57 -9.64 5.67
C LYS A 68 -4.90 -8.98 4.44
N ALA A 69 -5.05 -7.67 4.31
CA ALA A 69 -4.61 -6.90 3.15
C ALA A 69 -3.15 -7.18 2.75
N PHE A 70 -2.23 -7.16 3.73
CA PHE A 70 -0.81 -7.42 3.52
C PHE A 70 -0.50 -8.86 3.11
N ASP A 71 -1.27 -9.84 3.57
CA ASP A 71 -1.04 -11.26 3.30
C ASP A 71 -1.58 -11.69 1.92
N LYS A 72 -2.47 -10.88 1.33
CA LYS A 72 -3.14 -11.19 0.06
C LYS A 72 -2.53 -10.50 -1.16
N VAL A 73 -1.43 -9.78 -1.01
CA VAL A 73 -0.77 -9.14 -2.15
C VAL A 73 -0.24 -10.20 -3.12
N TRP A 74 -0.77 -10.19 -4.33
CA TRP A 74 -0.30 -11.09 -5.39
C TRP A 74 1.05 -10.63 -5.93
N HIS A 75 2.09 -11.48 -5.80
CA HIS A 75 3.47 -11.12 -6.09
C HIS A 75 3.68 -10.72 -7.57
N ASP A 76 3.19 -11.51 -8.53
CA ASP A 76 3.40 -11.20 -9.94
C ASP A 76 2.64 -9.93 -10.35
N GLY A 77 1.44 -9.70 -9.78
CA GLY A 77 0.70 -8.45 -9.97
C GLY A 77 1.43 -7.23 -9.40
N LEU A 78 2.06 -7.36 -8.24
CA LEU A 78 2.88 -6.30 -7.66
C LEU A 78 4.12 -6.02 -8.52
N ILE A 79 4.82 -7.05 -8.97
CA ILE A 79 5.99 -6.91 -9.85
C ILE A 79 5.59 -6.24 -11.18
N PHE A 80 4.44 -6.60 -11.73
CA PHE A 80 3.91 -5.95 -12.92
C PHE A 80 3.66 -4.45 -12.69
N LYS A 81 3.05 -4.08 -11.57
CA LYS A 81 2.81 -2.67 -11.20
C LYS A 81 4.10 -1.89 -10.95
N LEU A 82 5.09 -2.49 -10.31
CA LEU A 82 6.41 -1.89 -10.16
C LEU A 82 7.03 -1.58 -11.52
N LYS A 83 6.97 -2.53 -12.45
CA LYS A 83 7.46 -2.35 -13.82
C LYS A 83 6.71 -1.24 -14.58
N GLN A 84 5.39 -1.19 -14.46
CA GLN A 84 4.58 -0.11 -15.04
C GLN A 84 4.94 1.27 -14.50
N ASN A 85 5.34 1.36 -13.23
CA ASN A 85 5.81 2.60 -12.61
C ASN A 85 7.30 2.91 -12.91
N GLY A 86 7.93 2.24 -13.88
CA GLY A 86 9.29 2.52 -14.32
C GLY A 86 10.39 1.82 -13.52
N ILE A 87 10.06 0.97 -12.54
CA ILE A 87 11.04 0.18 -11.80
C ILE A 87 11.52 -0.99 -12.69
N SER A 88 12.82 -1.04 -12.99
CA SER A 88 13.39 -2.04 -13.89
C SER A 88 14.79 -2.50 -13.48
N GLY A 89 15.38 -3.41 -14.24
CA GLY A 89 16.75 -3.88 -14.04
C GLY A 89 16.98 -4.53 -12.67
N ASN A 90 18.13 -4.23 -12.07
CA ASN A 90 18.56 -4.84 -10.79
C ASN A 90 17.60 -4.55 -9.64
N LEU A 91 16.97 -3.38 -9.65
CA LEU A 91 16.01 -3.01 -8.61
C LEU A 91 14.73 -3.85 -8.69
N LEU A 92 14.22 -4.10 -9.89
CA LEU A 92 13.07 -5.01 -10.08
C LEU A 92 13.42 -6.44 -9.68
N ASN A 93 14.61 -6.92 -10.05
CA ASN A 93 15.11 -8.24 -9.66
C ASN A 93 15.23 -8.36 -8.12
N LEU A 94 15.66 -7.29 -7.45
CA LEU A 94 15.71 -7.25 -5.99
C LEU A 94 14.31 -7.46 -5.40
N PHE A 95 13.27 -6.78 -5.88
CA PHE A 95 11.90 -6.99 -5.40
C PHE A 95 11.37 -8.38 -5.71
N GLN A 96 11.69 -8.94 -6.87
CA GLN A 96 11.33 -10.32 -7.19
C GLN A 96 11.94 -11.30 -6.18
N ASN A 97 13.23 -11.15 -5.86
CA ASN A 97 13.91 -12.00 -4.87
C ASN A 97 13.42 -11.74 -3.44
N TYR A 98 13.06 -10.50 -3.12
CA TYR A 98 12.52 -10.12 -1.81
C TYR A 98 11.16 -10.78 -1.53
N LEU A 99 10.34 -10.97 -2.56
CA LEU A 99 9.01 -11.56 -2.44
C LEU A 99 9.01 -13.07 -2.60
N LYS A 100 9.83 -13.62 -3.50
CA LYS A 100 9.85 -15.05 -3.85
C LYS A 100 10.62 -15.89 -2.82
N ASN A 101 10.31 -17.18 -2.81
CA ASN A 101 10.99 -18.21 -2.00
C ASN A 101 11.01 -17.93 -0.50
N ARG A 102 10.11 -17.09 0.00
CA ARG A 102 9.99 -16.84 1.44
C ARG A 102 9.38 -18.04 2.12
N LYS A 103 9.91 -18.33 3.33
CA LYS A 103 9.39 -19.37 4.20
C LYS A 103 9.07 -18.76 5.56
N GLN A 104 8.04 -19.25 6.19
CA GLN A 104 7.66 -18.87 7.55
C GLN A 104 7.46 -20.10 8.42
N ARG A 105 7.65 -19.94 9.72
CA ARG A 105 7.32 -20.93 10.74
C ARG A 105 6.84 -20.26 12.01
N VAL A 106 6.05 -20.94 12.78
CA VAL A 106 5.65 -20.50 14.12
C VAL A 106 6.66 -21.02 15.13
N VAL A 107 7.08 -20.15 16.06
CA VAL A 107 7.93 -20.52 17.21
C VAL A 107 7.18 -20.11 18.48
N LEU A 108 6.93 -21.07 19.37
CA LEU A 108 6.25 -20.87 20.64
C LEU A 108 6.94 -21.71 21.73
N ASN A 109 7.38 -21.09 22.81
CA ASN A 109 7.99 -21.77 23.96
C ASN A 109 9.05 -22.82 23.57
N SER A 110 10.01 -22.44 22.72
CA SER A 110 11.08 -23.30 22.20
C SER A 110 10.64 -24.41 21.22
N PHE A 111 9.36 -24.56 20.95
CA PHE A 111 8.85 -25.42 19.88
C PHE A 111 8.71 -24.63 18.58
N SER A 112 9.00 -25.28 17.47
CA SER A 112 8.83 -24.67 16.15
C SER A 112 8.08 -25.60 15.22
N SER A 113 7.16 -25.00 14.43
CA SER A 113 6.51 -25.75 13.35
C SER A 113 7.48 -26.02 12.20
N ASP A 114 7.07 -26.85 11.27
CA ASP A 114 7.71 -26.94 9.96
C ASP A 114 7.64 -25.62 9.21
N TYR A 115 8.54 -25.45 8.24
CA TYR A 115 8.51 -24.30 7.34
C TYR A 115 7.38 -24.42 6.32
N SER A 116 6.59 -23.36 6.19
CA SER A 116 5.59 -23.19 5.13
C SER A 116 6.07 -22.15 4.12
N ILE A 117 5.81 -22.40 2.85
CA ILE A 117 6.12 -21.45 1.76
C ILE A 117 5.11 -20.30 1.80
N VAL A 118 5.60 -19.07 1.59
CA VAL A 118 4.77 -17.86 1.49
C VAL A 118 4.58 -17.54 0.02
N GLU A 119 3.40 -17.84 -0.52
CA GLU A 119 3.08 -17.68 -1.95
C GLU A 119 2.53 -16.28 -2.28
N SER A 120 2.04 -15.55 -1.29
CA SER A 120 1.47 -14.21 -1.42
C SER A 120 1.82 -13.33 -0.23
N GLY A 121 1.55 -12.05 -0.36
CA GLY A 121 1.71 -11.09 0.73
C GLY A 121 3.10 -10.45 0.80
N VAL A 122 3.12 -9.33 1.52
CA VAL A 122 4.34 -8.56 1.81
C VAL A 122 4.77 -8.76 3.25
N PRO A 123 6.09 -8.67 3.56
CA PRO A 123 6.58 -8.90 4.93
C PRO A 123 6.02 -7.90 5.92
N GLN A 124 5.27 -8.38 6.91
CA GLN A 124 4.82 -7.55 8.03
C GLN A 124 6.00 -7.16 8.92
N GLY A 125 6.02 -5.92 9.41
CA GLY A 125 7.12 -5.38 10.22
C GLY A 125 8.39 -4.95 9.45
N SER A 126 8.39 -5.06 8.12
CA SER A 126 9.41 -4.49 7.24
C SER A 126 9.09 -3.02 6.90
N VAL A 127 10.09 -2.28 6.41
CA VAL A 127 9.90 -0.91 5.89
C VAL A 127 9.27 -0.94 4.50
N LEU A 128 9.66 -1.91 3.68
CA LEU A 128 9.16 -2.03 2.31
C LEU A 128 7.76 -2.63 2.21
N GLY A 129 7.31 -3.44 3.19
CA GLY A 129 5.99 -4.09 3.14
C GLY A 129 4.82 -3.12 2.95
N PRO A 130 4.64 -2.13 3.83
CA PRO A 130 3.59 -1.12 3.69
C PRO A 130 3.70 -0.33 2.37
N PHE A 131 4.91 -0.01 1.95
CA PHE A 131 5.17 0.71 0.72
C PHE A 131 4.80 -0.09 -0.54
N LEU A 132 5.14 -1.37 -0.57
CA LEU A 132 4.77 -2.26 -1.66
C LEU A 132 3.25 -2.46 -1.73
N PHE A 133 2.59 -2.52 -0.58
CA PHE A 133 1.13 -2.54 -0.52
C PHE A 133 0.52 -1.25 -1.07
N LEU A 134 1.07 -0.08 -0.71
CA LEU A 134 0.65 1.21 -1.26
C LEU A 134 0.72 1.22 -2.79
N ILE A 135 1.83 0.76 -3.37
CA ILE A 135 1.98 0.65 -4.84
C ILE A 135 0.94 -0.34 -5.41
N TYR A 136 0.66 -1.43 -4.70
CA TYR A 136 -0.26 -2.47 -5.16
C TYR A 136 -1.70 -1.96 -5.30
N ILE A 137 -2.16 -1.10 -4.38
CA ILE A 137 -3.52 -0.55 -4.40
C ILE A 137 -3.65 0.80 -5.12
N ASN A 138 -2.54 1.41 -5.52
CA ASN A 138 -2.46 2.79 -6.02
C ASN A 138 -3.37 3.10 -7.23
N ASP A 139 -3.72 2.11 -8.04
CA ASP A 139 -4.56 2.27 -9.23
C ASP A 139 -6.04 1.88 -9.00
N LEU A 140 -6.41 1.55 -7.77
CA LEU A 140 -7.78 1.12 -7.44
C LEU A 140 -8.80 2.22 -7.74
N GLU A 141 -8.44 3.49 -7.50
CA GLU A 141 -9.31 4.64 -7.77
C GLU A 141 -9.67 4.81 -9.25
N LYS A 142 -8.80 4.37 -10.18
CA LYS A 142 -9.00 4.59 -11.63
C LYS A 142 -10.28 3.94 -12.17
N LYS A 143 -10.84 2.98 -11.45
CA LYS A 143 -12.06 2.25 -11.82
C LYS A 143 -13.30 2.72 -11.06
N ILE A 144 -13.15 3.65 -10.13
CA ILE A 144 -14.21 4.13 -9.25
C ILE A 144 -14.63 5.52 -9.71
N LYS A 145 -15.93 5.72 -9.91
CA LYS A 145 -16.48 7.01 -10.36
C LYS A 145 -16.80 7.96 -9.21
N SER A 146 -16.94 7.43 -8.00
CA SER A 146 -17.22 8.21 -6.78
C SER A 146 -15.92 8.69 -6.15
N ASN A 147 -15.99 9.70 -5.28
CA ASN A 147 -14.87 10.09 -4.45
C ASN A 147 -14.42 8.89 -3.61
N ILE A 148 -13.14 8.60 -3.64
CA ILE A 148 -12.53 7.50 -2.88
C ILE A 148 -11.41 8.04 -2.01
N ILE A 149 -11.29 7.47 -0.83
CA ILE A 149 -10.31 7.84 0.18
C ILE A 149 -9.70 6.54 0.72
N PHE A 150 -8.38 6.49 0.82
CA PHE A 150 -7.66 5.34 1.38
C PHE A 150 -6.99 5.72 2.71
N PHE A 151 -7.33 4.98 3.75
CA PHE A 151 -6.77 5.13 5.09
C PHE A 151 -5.50 4.32 5.31
#